data_cc32be10e6f1f852698dc0648abde03c
#
_entry.id   cc32be10e6f1f852698dc0648abde03c
#
_cell.length_a   1.000
_cell.length_b   1.000
_cell.length_c   1.000
_cell.angle_alpha   90.00
_cell.angle_beta   90.00
_cell.angle_gamma   90.00
#
_symmetry.space_group_name_H-M   'P 1'
#
loop_
_entity.id
_entity.type
_entity.pdbx_description
1 polymer ?
#
loop_
_entity_poly.entity_id
_entity_poly.type
_entity_poly.pdbx_seq_one_letter_code
_entity_poly.pdbx_strand_id
1 'polypeptide(L)'
;MAGPRAPDLIVVGAGIVGLAHTLAAARRGLSVLVLDRDAQANGASIRNFGFVTVTGQARGQVWSLARRSAQVWREIAPLAGIPIEHEGLLLLARRPEAADVLGAFARTEMGDACDWLATAEIAARYPMLQGRFAAALFSHADLRVESRTAIPALARWLADAHDVRIRRCTAVRVVEPGAVTLHDGQRLAAPLVIVCPGDDLVTLFPREIAQARINRAFLHMLRLAPPGWRLPGAVMSDLSLVRYLGYAALPEAEALHRRLRAEDAEALDHGIHLIVVQGADGSLVVGDSHRYGATPPPFASSAVDSAMIGQFVSVFGAAPPVIERWTGTYASGADHSLVRAPMPGIRLVIITSGTGASTGFGLAEQVVDDLLAGTAQERTIA
;
A
#
# COMPACT_ATOMS: atom_id res chain seq x y z
N MET A 1 7.51 -34.59 -26.75
CA MET A 1 6.86 -33.96 -25.55
C MET A 1 6.31 -32.62 -25.98
N ALA A 2 5.02 -32.41 -25.84
CA ALA A 2 4.42 -31.09 -26.12
C ALA A 2 5.10 -30.06 -25.22
N GLY A 3 5.56 -28.96 -25.79
CA GLY A 3 6.11 -27.84 -25.02
C GLY A 3 5.07 -27.29 -24.03
N PRO A 4 5.48 -26.59 -22.98
CA PRO A 4 4.54 -26.04 -22.00
C PRO A 4 3.50 -25.16 -22.72
N ARG A 5 2.21 -25.40 -22.42
CA ARG A 5 1.08 -24.62 -22.98
C ARG A 5 1.30 -23.12 -22.73
N ALA A 6 1.06 -22.30 -23.74
CA ALA A 6 1.08 -20.85 -23.59
C ALA A 6 0.12 -20.40 -22.48
N PRO A 7 0.48 -19.43 -21.63
CA PRO A 7 -0.41 -18.92 -20.60
C PRO A 7 -1.57 -18.11 -21.22
N ASP A 8 -2.71 -18.10 -20.56
CA ASP A 8 -3.84 -17.24 -20.93
C ASP A 8 -3.53 -15.77 -20.61
N LEU A 9 -2.72 -15.53 -19.57
CA LEU A 9 -2.35 -14.20 -19.12
C LEU A 9 -0.86 -14.15 -18.75
N ILE A 10 -0.17 -13.11 -19.18
CA ILE A 10 1.12 -12.70 -18.63
C ILE A 10 0.93 -11.48 -17.73
N VAL A 11 1.43 -11.55 -16.49
CA VAL A 11 1.53 -10.41 -15.57
C VAL A 11 2.98 -9.96 -15.49
N VAL A 12 3.24 -8.70 -15.78
CA VAL A 12 4.58 -8.08 -15.69
C VAL A 12 4.71 -7.32 -14.38
N GLY A 13 5.60 -7.78 -13.50
CA GLY A 13 5.80 -7.29 -12.14
C GLY A 13 5.18 -8.21 -11.08
N ALA A 14 6.00 -8.69 -10.12
CA ALA A 14 5.60 -9.54 -9.00
C ALA A 14 5.60 -8.78 -7.65
N GLY A 15 5.30 -7.48 -7.68
CA GLY A 15 4.90 -6.71 -6.51
C GLY A 15 3.45 -7.01 -6.12
N ILE A 16 2.97 -6.38 -5.04
CA ILE A 16 1.61 -6.63 -4.52
C ILE A 16 0.52 -6.41 -5.58
N VAL A 17 0.67 -5.40 -6.45
CA VAL A 17 -0.31 -5.11 -7.50
C VAL A 17 -0.36 -6.24 -8.53
N GLY A 18 0.80 -6.70 -9.01
CA GLY A 18 0.88 -7.82 -9.95
C GLY A 18 0.38 -9.14 -9.34
N LEU A 19 0.77 -9.45 -8.10
CA LEU A 19 0.30 -10.66 -7.40
C LEU A 19 -1.22 -10.62 -7.13
N ALA A 20 -1.80 -9.44 -6.86
CA ALA A 20 -3.24 -9.27 -6.74
C ALA A 20 -3.96 -9.58 -8.06
N HIS A 21 -3.45 -9.08 -9.19
CA HIS A 21 -4.00 -9.39 -10.52
C HIS A 21 -3.83 -10.88 -10.87
N THR A 22 -2.71 -11.47 -10.47
CA THR A 22 -2.46 -12.90 -10.62
C THR A 22 -3.51 -13.73 -9.86
N LEU A 23 -3.78 -13.38 -8.60
CA LEU A 23 -4.83 -14.05 -7.82
C LEU A 23 -6.22 -13.89 -8.45
N ALA A 24 -6.56 -12.67 -8.86
CA ALA A 24 -7.85 -12.38 -9.49
C ALA A 24 -8.04 -13.20 -10.77
N ALA A 25 -7.00 -13.33 -11.59
CA ALA A 25 -7.02 -14.12 -12.83
C ALA A 25 -7.08 -15.64 -12.55
N ALA A 26 -6.27 -16.13 -11.61
CA ALA A 26 -6.26 -17.54 -11.23
C ALA A 26 -7.61 -17.99 -10.64
N ARG A 27 -8.26 -17.17 -9.83
CA ARG A 27 -9.62 -17.42 -9.32
C ARG A 27 -10.68 -17.48 -10.42
N ARG A 28 -10.41 -16.95 -11.61
CA ARG A 28 -11.26 -17.03 -12.83
C ARG A 28 -10.83 -18.15 -13.78
N GLY A 29 -9.92 -19.03 -13.34
CA GLY A 29 -9.49 -20.21 -14.09
C GLY A 29 -8.47 -19.92 -15.20
N LEU A 30 -7.87 -18.73 -15.24
CA LEU A 30 -6.82 -18.42 -16.21
C LEU A 30 -5.48 -19.05 -15.79
N SER A 31 -4.77 -19.61 -16.74
CA SER A 31 -3.37 -19.98 -16.56
C SER A 31 -2.48 -18.72 -16.62
N VAL A 32 -1.69 -18.48 -15.57
CA VAL A 32 -0.94 -17.22 -15.41
C VAL A 32 0.57 -17.46 -15.39
N LEU A 33 1.30 -16.63 -16.15
CA LEU A 33 2.74 -16.49 -16.06
C LEU A 33 3.08 -15.09 -15.53
N VAL A 34 3.75 -15.03 -14.38
CA VAL A 34 4.26 -13.78 -13.82
C VAL A 34 5.74 -13.61 -14.21
N LEU A 35 6.11 -12.44 -14.70
CA LEU A 35 7.49 -12.07 -15.06
C LEU A 35 7.95 -10.93 -14.16
N ASP A 36 9.11 -11.10 -13.52
CA ASP A 36 9.69 -10.03 -12.70
C ASP A 36 11.20 -9.90 -13.01
N ARG A 37 11.64 -8.65 -13.14
CA ARG A 37 13.06 -8.35 -13.46
C ARG A 37 14.01 -8.67 -12.32
N ASP A 38 13.53 -8.60 -11.08
CA ASP A 38 14.34 -8.82 -9.88
C ASP A 38 14.29 -10.30 -9.44
N ALA A 39 15.33 -10.75 -8.74
CA ALA A 39 15.39 -12.10 -8.17
C ALA A 39 14.37 -12.29 -7.04
N GLN A 40 13.97 -11.21 -6.38
CA GLN A 40 12.97 -11.16 -5.33
C GLN A 40 12.28 -9.79 -5.32
N ALA A 41 11.17 -9.67 -4.60
CA ALA A 41 10.52 -8.38 -4.43
C ALA A 41 11.48 -7.36 -3.81
N ASN A 42 11.64 -6.20 -4.44
CA ASN A 42 12.59 -5.16 -4.00
C ASN A 42 12.01 -3.74 -4.13
N GLY A 43 10.81 -3.57 -4.66
CA GLY A 43 10.15 -2.27 -4.84
C GLY A 43 9.31 -1.83 -3.63
N ALA A 44 8.37 -0.93 -3.88
CA ALA A 44 7.45 -0.37 -2.88
C ALA A 44 6.74 -1.41 -2.02
N SER A 45 6.47 -2.60 -2.58
CA SER A 45 5.70 -3.66 -1.93
C SER A 45 6.34 -4.21 -0.64
N ILE A 46 7.65 -4.05 -0.45
CA ILE A 46 8.36 -4.51 0.76
C ILE A 46 9.02 -3.39 1.56
N ARG A 47 8.97 -2.14 1.08
CA ARG A 47 9.64 -0.99 1.69
C ARG A 47 8.66 -0.08 2.43
N ASN A 48 7.58 -0.63 2.95
CA ASN A 48 6.46 0.05 3.59
C ASN A 48 6.16 -0.57 4.96
N PHE A 49 5.08 -0.14 5.62
CA PHE A 49 4.65 -0.64 6.92
C PHE A 49 4.01 -2.04 6.89
N GLY A 50 3.63 -2.54 5.72
CA GLY A 50 2.74 -3.70 5.62
C GLY A 50 1.30 -3.38 6.04
N PHE A 51 0.97 -2.12 6.18
CA PHE A 51 -0.30 -1.65 6.69
C PHE A 51 -1.36 -1.63 5.59
N VAL A 52 -2.47 -2.33 5.83
CA VAL A 52 -3.65 -2.39 4.98
C VAL A 52 -4.70 -1.48 5.63
N THR A 53 -4.64 -0.19 5.29
CA THR A 53 -5.56 0.80 5.84
C THR A 53 -6.86 0.85 5.04
N VAL A 54 -7.97 0.81 5.74
CA VAL A 54 -9.33 0.92 5.22
C VAL A 54 -9.93 2.28 5.58
N THR A 55 -9.83 2.66 6.85
CA THR A 55 -10.46 3.89 7.37
C THR A 55 -9.81 5.17 6.83
N GLY A 56 -8.51 5.18 6.52
CA GLY A 56 -7.81 6.33 5.96
C GLY A 56 -8.08 6.61 4.48
N GLN A 57 -8.78 5.74 3.77
CA GLN A 57 -9.01 5.87 2.33
C GLN A 57 -10.07 6.92 1.99
N ALA A 58 -9.97 7.49 0.78
CA ALA A 58 -10.99 8.40 0.28
C ALA A 58 -12.36 7.70 0.20
N ARG A 59 -13.39 8.40 0.64
CA ARG A 59 -14.78 7.95 0.63
C ARG A 59 -15.21 7.50 -0.77
N GLY A 60 -16.08 6.50 -0.86
CA GLY A 60 -16.62 5.97 -2.12
C GLY A 60 -15.78 4.83 -2.69
N GLN A 61 -15.37 4.93 -3.95
CA GLN A 61 -14.74 3.82 -4.67
C GLN A 61 -13.46 3.32 -4.00
N VAL A 62 -12.57 4.23 -3.59
CA VAL A 62 -11.27 3.85 -2.99
C VAL A 62 -11.47 3.11 -1.67
N TRP A 63 -12.38 3.60 -0.82
CA TRP A 63 -12.76 2.92 0.42
C TRP A 63 -13.39 1.53 0.14
N SER A 64 -14.23 1.41 -0.88
CA SER A 64 -14.81 0.11 -1.29
C SER A 64 -13.73 -0.88 -1.74
N LEU A 65 -12.74 -0.42 -2.52
CA LEU A 65 -11.58 -1.24 -2.92
C LEU A 65 -10.77 -1.68 -1.70
N ALA A 66 -10.59 -0.78 -0.72
CA ALA A 66 -9.85 -1.09 0.50
C ALA A 66 -10.58 -2.12 1.37
N ARG A 67 -11.88 -1.98 1.56
CA ARG A 67 -12.70 -2.97 2.27
C ARG A 67 -12.60 -4.34 1.60
N ARG A 68 -12.74 -4.40 0.27
CA ARG A 68 -12.60 -5.66 -0.47
C ARG A 68 -11.21 -6.25 -0.34
N SER A 69 -10.17 -5.42 -0.42
CA SER A 69 -8.78 -5.89 -0.27
C SER A 69 -8.50 -6.42 1.13
N ALA A 70 -9.00 -5.77 2.17
CA ALA A 70 -8.87 -6.26 3.55
C ALA A 70 -9.59 -7.61 3.76
N GLN A 71 -10.76 -7.81 3.13
CA GLN A 71 -11.43 -9.12 3.11
C GLN A 71 -10.55 -10.17 2.43
N VAL A 72 -10.02 -9.89 1.24
CA VAL A 72 -9.15 -10.82 0.52
C VAL A 72 -7.91 -11.16 1.35
N TRP A 73 -7.27 -10.16 2.01
CA TRP A 73 -6.16 -10.44 2.92
C TRP A 73 -6.54 -11.42 4.03
N ARG A 74 -7.68 -11.23 4.70
CA ARG A 74 -8.17 -12.15 5.74
C ARG A 74 -8.47 -13.55 5.19
N GLU A 75 -8.97 -13.65 3.97
CA GLU A 75 -9.21 -14.93 3.29
C GLU A 75 -7.91 -15.69 2.99
N ILE A 76 -6.92 -15.01 2.39
CA ILE A 76 -5.73 -15.67 1.84
C ILE A 76 -4.57 -15.78 2.83
N ALA A 77 -4.47 -14.90 3.82
CA ALA A 77 -3.34 -14.86 4.73
C ALA A 77 -3.12 -16.22 5.47
N PRO A 78 -4.15 -16.84 6.05
CA PRO A 78 -3.99 -18.16 6.67
C PRO A 78 -3.62 -19.25 5.66
N LEU A 79 -4.13 -19.19 4.43
CA LEU A 79 -3.85 -20.16 3.36
C LEU A 79 -2.42 -20.04 2.85
N ALA A 80 -1.88 -18.84 2.79
CA ALA A 80 -0.53 -18.54 2.33
C ALA A 80 0.52 -18.58 3.46
N GLY A 81 0.11 -18.90 4.69
CA GLY A 81 0.99 -18.89 5.87
C GLY A 81 1.50 -17.48 6.20
N ILE A 82 0.69 -16.46 5.95
CA ILE A 82 1.01 -15.04 6.23
C ILE A 82 0.38 -14.65 7.57
N PRO A 83 1.16 -14.31 8.60
CA PRO A 83 0.61 -13.80 9.84
C PRO A 83 -0.04 -12.41 9.63
N ILE A 84 -1.23 -12.20 10.18
CA ILE A 84 -1.78 -10.87 10.40
C ILE A 84 -1.23 -10.38 11.74
N GLU A 85 -0.30 -9.45 11.68
CA GLU A 85 0.47 -8.97 12.85
C GLU A 85 -0.34 -8.01 13.73
N HIS A 86 -1.24 -7.25 13.12
CA HIS A 86 -2.20 -6.37 13.77
C HIS A 86 -3.57 -6.52 13.14
N GLU A 87 -4.59 -6.50 13.98
CA GLU A 87 -5.99 -6.29 13.59
C GLU A 87 -6.48 -5.00 14.26
N GLY A 88 -6.55 -3.93 13.47
CA GLY A 88 -7.03 -2.63 13.89
C GLY A 88 -6.00 -1.50 13.78
N LEU A 89 -6.54 -0.30 13.96
CA LEU A 89 -5.83 0.97 13.93
C LEU A 89 -6.30 1.85 15.09
N LEU A 90 -5.36 2.32 15.90
CA LEU A 90 -5.58 3.32 16.92
C LEU A 90 -5.22 4.71 16.38
N LEU A 91 -6.22 5.54 16.20
CA LEU A 91 -6.10 6.95 15.80
C LEU A 91 -6.11 7.82 17.05
N LEU A 92 -5.02 8.53 17.30
CA LEU A 92 -4.84 9.36 18.50
C LEU A 92 -5.03 10.83 18.16
N ALA A 93 -5.97 11.49 18.82
CA ALA A 93 -6.13 12.94 18.78
C ALA A 93 -5.36 13.58 19.95
N ARG A 94 -4.26 14.25 19.66
CA ARG A 94 -3.47 14.97 20.67
C ARG A 94 -4.02 16.39 20.92
N ARG A 95 -4.68 16.96 19.92
CA ARG A 95 -5.25 18.31 19.91
C ARG A 95 -6.77 18.25 19.88
N PRO A 96 -7.47 19.24 20.43
CA PRO A 96 -8.94 19.31 20.34
C PRO A 96 -9.44 19.26 18.89
N GLU A 97 -8.78 19.98 17.98
CA GLU A 97 -9.13 19.99 16.55
C GLU A 97 -9.00 18.60 15.91
N ALA A 98 -8.05 17.79 16.38
CA ALA A 98 -7.92 16.39 15.93
C ALA A 98 -9.07 15.53 16.47
N ALA A 99 -9.53 15.77 17.72
CA ALA A 99 -10.70 15.11 18.26
C ALA A 99 -11.98 15.48 17.49
N ASP A 100 -12.11 16.74 17.03
CA ASP A 100 -13.21 17.16 16.18
C ASP A 100 -13.23 16.39 14.84
N VAL A 101 -12.05 16.20 14.20
CA VAL A 101 -11.92 15.39 12.99
C VAL A 101 -12.33 13.93 13.24
N LEU A 102 -11.84 13.32 14.32
CA LEU A 102 -12.22 11.94 14.66
C LEU A 102 -13.72 11.82 14.98
N GLY A 103 -14.29 12.81 15.69
CA GLY A 103 -15.72 12.85 15.97
C GLY A 103 -16.57 13.02 14.70
N ALA A 104 -16.12 13.83 13.74
CA ALA A 104 -16.78 13.97 12.44
C ALA A 104 -16.69 12.68 11.64
N PHE A 105 -15.51 12.05 11.59
CA PHE A 105 -15.29 10.77 10.91
C PHE A 105 -16.17 9.66 11.49
N ALA A 106 -16.26 9.55 12.83
CA ALA A 106 -17.08 8.53 13.51
C ALA A 106 -18.58 8.62 13.17
N ARG A 107 -19.05 9.77 12.70
CA ARG A 107 -20.45 9.97 12.25
C ARG A 107 -20.69 9.61 10.79
N THR A 108 -19.64 9.27 10.04
CA THR A 108 -19.75 8.78 8.65
C THR A 108 -19.93 7.27 8.62
N GLU A 109 -20.39 6.72 7.50
CA GLU A 109 -20.44 5.27 7.28
C GLU A 109 -19.07 4.59 7.35
N MET A 110 -17.99 5.34 7.21
CA MET A 110 -16.62 4.83 7.35
C MET A 110 -16.22 4.64 8.82
N GLY A 111 -16.92 5.31 9.74
CA GLY A 111 -16.74 5.20 11.18
C GLY A 111 -17.52 4.07 11.84
N ASP A 112 -18.44 3.38 11.14
CA ASP A 112 -19.30 2.34 11.71
C ASP A 112 -18.53 1.19 12.38
N ALA A 113 -17.31 0.91 11.91
CA ALA A 113 -16.43 -0.14 12.46
C ALA A 113 -15.40 0.41 13.46
N CYS A 114 -15.71 1.54 14.12
CA CYS A 114 -14.79 2.22 15.02
C CYS A 114 -15.38 2.42 16.41
N ASP A 115 -14.55 2.23 17.44
CA ASP A 115 -14.87 2.54 18.84
C ASP A 115 -14.27 3.90 19.22
N TRP A 116 -15.11 4.79 19.80
CA TRP A 116 -14.63 6.03 20.40
C TRP A 116 -14.05 5.75 21.80
N LEU A 117 -12.87 6.30 22.08
CA LEU A 117 -12.19 6.15 23.37
C LEU A 117 -11.99 7.52 24.01
N ALA A 118 -12.53 7.68 25.23
CA ALA A 118 -12.30 8.87 26.05
C ALA A 118 -10.89 8.84 26.67
N THR A 119 -10.39 10.00 27.10
CA THR A 119 -9.03 10.16 27.65
C THR A 119 -8.71 9.16 28.77
N ALA A 120 -9.65 8.89 29.68
CA ALA A 120 -9.45 7.94 30.78
C ALA A 120 -9.30 6.49 30.27
N GLU A 121 -10.05 6.12 29.23
CA GLU A 121 -9.97 4.78 28.62
C GLU A 121 -8.64 4.58 27.88
N ILE A 122 -8.14 5.62 27.20
CA ILE A 122 -6.84 5.58 26.54
C ILE A 122 -5.73 5.26 27.56
N ALA A 123 -5.68 5.99 28.67
CA ALA A 123 -4.67 5.79 29.71
C ALA A 123 -4.77 4.40 30.36
N ALA A 124 -6.00 3.91 30.59
CA ALA A 124 -6.21 2.60 31.21
C ALA A 124 -5.87 1.43 30.26
N ARG A 125 -6.23 1.54 28.96
CA ARG A 125 -6.07 0.46 27.99
C ARG A 125 -4.68 0.42 27.34
N TYR A 126 -4.01 1.58 27.25
CA TYR A 126 -2.77 1.76 26.49
C TYR A 126 -1.69 2.47 27.32
N PRO A 127 -1.17 1.85 28.41
CA PRO A 127 -0.21 2.47 29.32
C PRO A 127 1.15 2.82 28.66
N MET A 128 1.42 2.25 27.46
CA MET A 128 2.61 2.61 26.67
C MET A 128 2.50 4.01 26.04
N LEU A 129 1.33 4.59 25.95
CA LEU A 129 1.12 5.94 25.45
C LEU A 129 1.39 6.96 26.54
N GLN A 130 2.37 7.83 26.34
CA GLN A 130 2.82 8.82 27.33
C GLN A 130 2.41 10.26 26.98
N GLY A 131 1.82 10.45 25.79
CA GLY A 131 1.33 11.75 25.35
C GLY A 131 0.04 12.18 26.07
N ARG A 132 -0.34 13.44 25.85
CA ARG A 132 -1.68 13.94 26.20
C ARG A 132 -2.59 13.75 24.99
N PHE A 133 -3.75 13.13 25.21
CA PHE A 133 -4.71 12.83 24.16
C PHE A 133 -6.08 13.39 24.55
N ALA A 134 -6.70 14.13 23.63
CA ALA A 134 -8.05 14.64 23.79
C ALA A 134 -9.10 13.52 23.58
N ALA A 135 -8.82 12.61 22.63
CA ALA A 135 -9.64 11.44 22.32
C ALA A 135 -8.82 10.42 21.51
N ALA A 136 -9.39 9.26 21.28
CA ALA A 136 -8.92 8.32 20.28
C ALA A 136 -10.10 7.61 19.60
N LEU A 137 -9.81 7.03 18.42
CA LEU A 137 -10.72 6.16 17.70
C LEU A 137 -9.99 4.85 17.40
N PHE A 138 -10.59 3.72 17.76
CA PHE A 138 -10.05 2.40 17.39
C PHE A 138 -10.88 1.80 16.26
N SER A 139 -10.26 1.61 15.09
CA SER A 139 -10.88 0.96 13.93
C SER A 139 -10.59 -0.52 13.93
N HIS A 140 -11.62 -1.34 13.70
CA HIS A 140 -11.53 -2.78 13.51
C HIS A 140 -11.38 -3.20 12.03
N ALA A 141 -11.45 -2.24 11.09
CA ALA A 141 -11.42 -2.53 9.66
C ALA A 141 -10.01 -2.78 9.13
N ASP A 142 -9.02 -2.15 9.74
CA ASP A 142 -7.63 -2.11 9.31
C ASP A 142 -6.88 -3.37 9.76
N LEU A 143 -5.80 -3.70 9.06
CA LEU A 143 -4.91 -4.80 9.44
C LEU A 143 -3.47 -4.55 9.00
N ARG A 144 -2.54 -5.36 9.49
CA ARG A 144 -1.14 -5.29 9.10
C ARG A 144 -0.56 -6.68 8.87
N VAL A 145 0.22 -6.82 7.80
CA VAL A 145 1.09 -7.96 7.52
C VAL A 145 2.55 -7.50 7.48
N GLU A 146 3.52 -8.38 7.75
CA GLU A 146 4.92 -8.03 7.51
C GLU A 146 5.24 -8.15 6.02
N SER A 147 5.31 -7.03 5.31
CA SER A 147 5.42 -7.00 3.85
C SER A 147 6.66 -7.72 3.31
N ARG A 148 7.79 -7.71 4.05
CA ARG A 148 9.04 -8.38 3.65
C ARG A 148 8.88 -9.90 3.55
N THR A 149 8.01 -10.49 4.36
CA THR A 149 7.73 -11.93 4.36
C THR A 149 6.42 -12.26 3.65
N ALA A 150 5.41 -11.40 3.75
CA ALA A 150 4.10 -11.60 3.15
C ALA A 150 4.14 -11.66 1.62
N ILE A 151 4.89 -10.77 0.97
CA ILE A 151 4.96 -10.75 -0.51
C ILE A 151 5.60 -12.03 -1.07
N PRO A 152 6.77 -12.50 -0.57
CA PRO A 152 7.31 -13.79 -1.00
C PRO A 152 6.40 -14.98 -0.65
N ALA A 153 5.74 -14.97 0.49
CA ALA A 153 4.81 -16.04 0.89
C ALA A 153 3.59 -16.09 -0.04
N LEU A 154 3.00 -14.94 -0.38
CA LEU A 154 1.91 -14.84 -1.34
C LEU A 154 2.31 -15.38 -2.72
N ALA A 155 3.51 -15.03 -3.20
CA ALA A 155 4.01 -15.52 -4.48
C ALA A 155 4.17 -17.05 -4.49
N ARG A 156 4.72 -17.63 -3.42
CA ARG A 156 4.83 -19.10 -3.28
C ARG A 156 3.47 -19.77 -3.25
N TRP A 157 2.56 -19.26 -2.42
CA TRP A 157 1.21 -19.82 -2.32
C TRP A 157 0.47 -19.80 -3.66
N LEU A 158 0.61 -18.72 -4.45
CA LEU A 158 0.03 -18.64 -5.78
C LEU A 158 0.62 -19.70 -6.73
N ALA A 159 1.92 -19.94 -6.64
CA ALA A 159 2.57 -20.99 -7.44
C ALA A 159 2.09 -22.40 -7.03
N ASP A 160 1.99 -22.66 -5.72
CA ASP A 160 1.71 -24.00 -5.19
C ASP A 160 0.22 -24.35 -5.25
N ALA A 161 -0.67 -23.38 -4.95
CA ALA A 161 -2.11 -23.62 -4.83
C ALA A 161 -2.92 -23.31 -6.11
N HIS A 162 -2.36 -22.47 -7.01
CA HIS A 162 -3.07 -22.01 -8.21
C HIS A 162 -2.32 -22.30 -9.52
N ASP A 163 -1.26 -23.12 -9.48
CA ASP A 163 -0.44 -23.48 -10.65
C ASP A 163 0.09 -22.24 -11.42
N VAL A 164 0.37 -21.15 -10.69
CA VAL A 164 0.92 -19.92 -11.27
C VAL A 164 2.41 -20.09 -11.49
N ARG A 165 2.86 -19.85 -12.72
CA ARG A 165 4.29 -19.86 -13.03
C ARG A 165 4.89 -18.47 -12.78
N ILE A 166 5.99 -18.40 -12.03
CA ILE A 166 6.70 -17.15 -11.75
C ILE A 166 8.14 -17.26 -12.25
N ARG A 167 8.53 -16.39 -13.19
CA ARG A 167 9.90 -16.26 -13.69
C ARG A 167 10.53 -14.98 -13.14
N ARG A 168 11.50 -15.14 -12.29
CA ARG A 168 12.34 -14.06 -11.74
C ARG A 168 13.52 -13.78 -12.66
N CYS A 169 14.26 -12.69 -12.42
CA CYS A 169 15.40 -12.24 -13.23
C CYS A 169 15.04 -12.14 -14.72
N THR A 170 13.79 -11.74 -15.02
CA THR A 170 13.22 -11.75 -16.35
C THR A 170 12.56 -10.40 -16.65
N ALA A 171 13.29 -9.50 -17.30
CA ALA A 171 12.79 -8.20 -17.69
C ALA A 171 12.03 -8.27 -19.02
N VAL A 172 10.88 -7.62 -19.09
CA VAL A 172 10.12 -7.42 -20.33
C VAL A 172 10.55 -6.10 -20.96
N ARG A 173 10.85 -6.13 -22.26
CA ARG A 173 11.25 -4.94 -23.04
C ARG A 173 10.14 -4.40 -23.92
N VAL A 174 9.31 -5.28 -24.47
CA VAL A 174 8.21 -4.92 -25.36
C VAL A 174 6.96 -5.67 -24.96
N VAL A 175 5.83 -4.98 -24.98
CA VAL A 175 4.50 -5.55 -24.82
C VAL A 175 3.68 -5.17 -26.05
N GLU A 176 3.12 -6.18 -26.71
CA GLU A 176 2.30 -6.02 -27.91
C GLU A 176 1.07 -6.96 -27.84
N PRO A 177 0.01 -6.73 -28.60
CA PRO A 177 -1.12 -7.63 -28.63
C PRO A 177 -0.69 -9.09 -28.93
N GLY A 178 -1.02 -9.99 -28.02
CA GLY A 178 -0.73 -11.43 -28.15
C GLY A 178 0.67 -11.85 -27.71
N ALA A 179 1.60 -10.96 -27.29
CA ALA A 179 2.94 -11.37 -26.86
C ALA A 179 3.67 -10.32 -26.02
N VAL A 180 4.72 -10.80 -25.33
CA VAL A 180 5.76 -9.94 -24.75
C VAL A 180 7.14 -10.38 -25.25
N THR A 181 8.09 -9.43 -25.39
CA THR A 181 9.48 -9.70 -25.71
C THR A 181 10.36 -9.42 -24.48
N LEU A 182 11.19 -10.39 -24.11
CA LEU A 182 12.07 -10.33 -22.96
C LEU A 182 13.38 -9.60 -23.27
N HIS A 183 14.20 -9.37 -22.25
CA HIS A 183 15.49 -8.70 -22.34
C HIS A 183 16.52 -9.48 -23.21
N ASP A 184 16.40 -10.80 -23.28
CA ASP A 184 17.25 -11.70 -24.09
C ASP A 184 16.74 -11.89 -25.53
N GLY A 185 15.65 -11.22 -25.90
CA GLY A 185 15.01 -11.36 -27.22
C GLY A 185 13.99 -12.48 -27.31
N GLN A 186 13.84 -13.34 -26.29
CA GLN A 186 12.81 -14.38 -26.31
C GLN A 186 11.42 -13.73 -26.39
N ARG A 187 10.56 -14.26 -27.26
CA ARG A 187 9.16 -13.87 -27.39
C ARG A 187 8.27 -14.89 -26.72
N LEU A 188 7.39 -14.44 -25.82
CA LEU A 188 6.40 -15.26 -25.14
C LEU A 188 5.00 -14.86 -25.58
N ALA A 189 4.24 -15.82 -26.06
CA ALA A 189 2.85 -15.60 -26.50
C ALA A 189 1.90 -15.68 -25.32
N ALA A 190 0.96 -14.74 -25.24
CA ALA A 190 -0.22 -14.78 -24.38
C ALA A 190 -1.29 -13.82 -24.92
N PRO A 191 -2.56 -14.23 -24.99
CA PRO A 191 -3.62 -13.35 -25.49
C PRO A 191 -3.84 -12.13 -24.59
N LEU A 192 -3.56 -12.23 -23.31
CA LEU A 192 -3.76 -11.17 -22.33
C LEU A 192 -2.45 -10.79 -21.63
N VAL A 193 -2.26 -9.48 -21.38
CA VAL A 193 -1.12 -8.96 -20.64
C VAL A 193 -1.56 -7.88 -19.65
N ILE A 194 -1.13 -7.99 -18.39
CA ILE A 194 -1.28 -6.93 -17.38
C ILE A 194 0.12 -6.47 -16.97
N VAL A 195 0.37 -5.16 -17.10
CA VAL A 195 1.64 -4.54 -16.75
C VAL A 195 1.49 -3.76 -15.46
N CYS A 196 2.22 -4.17 -14.42
CA CYS A 196 2.24 -3.56 -13.08
C CYS A 196 3.67 -3.06 -12.76
N PRO A 197 4.13 -1.96 -13.37
CA PRO A 197 5.54 -1.55 -13.35
C PRO A 197 6.00 -0.96 -12.01
N GLY A 198 5.09 -0.75 -11.05
CA GLY A 198 5.39 -0.09 -9.78
C GLY A 198 5.78 1.37 -9.99
N ASP A 199 6.99 1.74 -9.59
CA ASP A 199 7.56 3.08 -9.78
C ASP A 199 8.50 3.20 -10.99
N ASP A 200 8.54 2.19 -11.86
CA ASP A 200 9.21 2.28 -13.15
C ASP A 200 8.31 3.01 -14.16
N LEU A 201 8.53 4.29 -14.29
CA LEU A 201 7.68 5.19 -15.09
C LEU A 201 8.17 5.36 -16.53
N VAL A 202 9.24 4.65 -16.95
CA VAL A 202 9.91 4.94 -18.22
C VAL A 202 10.12 3.73 -19.12
N THR A 203 10.14 2.50 -18.58
CA THR A 203 10.49 1.31 -19.37
C THR A 203 9.35 0.85 -20.26
N LEU A 204 8.14 0.69 -19.69
CA LEU A 204 6.96 0.23 -20.44
C LEU A 204 5.88 1.30 -20.43
N PHE A 205 5.31 1.60 -21.59
CA PHE A 205 4.23 2.58 -21.77
C PHE A 205 4.54 3.99 -21.24
N PRO A 206 5.75 4.55 -21.50
CA PRO A 206 6.16 5.83 -20.95
C PRO A 206 5.26 7.00 -21.39
N ARG A 207 4.63 6.92 -22.57
CA ARG A 207 3.73 7.98 -23.08
C ARG A 207 2.43 8.03 -22.28
N GLU A 208 1.81 6.88 -22.01
CA GLU A 208 0.58 6.73 -21.24
C GLU A 208 0.81 7.18 -19.79
N ILE A 209 1.97 6.85 -19.22
CA ILE A 209 2.35 7.25 -17.86
C ILE A 209 2.60 8.76 -17.80
N ALA A 210 3.33 9.32 -18.78
CA ALA A 210 3.62 10.74 -18.82
C ALA A 210 2.35 11.61 -18.96
N GLN A 211 1.37 11.16 -19.76
CA GLN A 211 0.07 11.84 -19.89
C GLN A 211 -0.69 11.92 -18.56
N ALA A 212 -0.53 10.94 -17.68
CA ALA A 212 -1.14 10.92 -16.35
C ALA A 212 -0.37 11.76 -15.32
N ARG A 213 0.74 12.41 -15.70
CA ARG A 213 1.57 13.27 -14.84
C ARG A 213 1.98 12.60 -13.53
N ILE A 214 2.27 11.30 -13.59
CA ILE A 214 2.71 10.53 -12.43
C ILE A 214 4.16 10.90 -12.12
N ASN A 215 4.44 11.07 -10.85
CA ASN A 215 5.75 11.33 -10.28
C ASN A 215 6.11 10.20 -9.29
N ARG A 216 7.21 10.34 -8.54
CA ARG A 216 7.58 9.42 -7.46
C ARG A 216 7.47 10.13 -6.12
N ALA A 217 6.98 9.40 -5.12
CA ALA A 217 7.13 9.76 -3.71
C ALA A 217 8.32 9.00 -3.13
N PHE A 218 9.13 9.68 -2.34
CA PHE A 218 10.31 9.13 -1.66
C PHE A 218 10.06 9.19 -0.16
N LEU A 219 10.33 8.08 0.51
CA LEU A 219 10.06 7.87 1.93
C LEU A 219 11.36 7.64 2.69
N HIS A 220 11.42 8.15 3.92
CA HIS A 220 12.31 7.64 4.95
C HIS A 220 11.50 6.74 5.89
N MET A 221 12.10 5.62 6.26
CA MET A 221 11.52 4.61 7.15
C MET A 221 12.54 4.19 8.19
N LEU A 222 12.08 4.01 9.43
CA LEU A 222 12.90 3.60 10.55
C LEU A 222 12.38 2.29 11.14
N ARG A 223 13.28 1.43 11.59
CA ARG A 223 12.97 0.34 12.51
C ARG A 223 13.61 0.61 13.85
N LEU A 224 12.80 0.59 14.91
CA LEU A 224 13.27 0.73 16.28
C LEU A 224 13.34 -0.63 16.96
N ALA A 225 14.26 -0.76 17.91
CA ALA A 225 14.36 -1.96 18.74
C ALA A 225 13.06 -2.23 19.50
N PRO A 226 12.82 -3.50 19.91
CA PRO A 226 11.65 -3.85 20.71
C PRO A 226 11.57 -3.03 22.01
N PRO A 227 10.44 -2.35 22.29
CA PRO A 227 10.30 -1.48 23.47
C PRO A 227 9.92 -2.24 24.75
N GLY A 228 9.67 -3.55 24.68
CA GLY A 228 9.23 -4.37 25.81
C GLY A 228 7.72 -4.41 26.04
N TRP A 229 6.94 -3.72 25.21
CA TRP A 229 5.46 -3.76 25.19
C TRP A 229 4.92 -4.07 23.79
N ARG A 230 3.61 -4.31 23.70
CA ARG A 230 2.94 -4.60 22.43
C ARG A 230 1.90 -3.54 22.10
N LEU A 231 1.82 -3.20 20.81
CA LEU A 231 0.76 -2.34 20.26
C LEU A 231 -0.54 -3.13 20.11
N PRO A 232 -1.71 -2.49 20.34
CA PRO A 232 -3.02 -3.11 20.13
C PRO A 232 -3.36 -3.25 18.63
N GLY A 233 -2.76 -2.46 17.79
CA GLY A 233 -2.95 -2.31 16.36
C GLY A 233 -1.92 -1.35 15.79
N ALA A 234 -2.06 -0.94 14.54
CA ALA A 234 -1.31 0.20 14.03
C ALA A 234 -1.69 1.47 14.81
N VAL A 235 -0.76 2.43 14.91
CA VAL A 235 -1.00 3.71 15.59
C VAL A 235 -0.76 4.86 14.61
N MET A 236 -1.68 5.79 14.55
CA MET A 236 -1.57 7.07 13.84
C MET A 236 -1.91 8.24 14.77
N SER A 237 -1.49 9.45 14.42
CA SER A 237 -1.77 10.66 15.18
C SER A 237 -2.21 11.82 14.29
N ASP A 238 -2.30 13.03 14.85
CA ASP A 238 -2.85 14.25 14.23
C ASP A 238 -2.36 14.51 12.80
N LEU A 239 -1.06 14.32 12.53
CA LEU A 239 -0.48 14.54 11.19
C LEU A 239 -1.08 13.62 10.13
N SER A 240 -1.47 12.40 10.50
CA SER A 240 -2.15 11.46 9.60
C SER A 240 -3.56 11.93 9.25
N LEU A 241 -4.25 12.64 10.16
CA LEU A 241 -5.62 13.12 9.97
C LEU A 241 -5.73 14.25 8.93
N VAL A 242 -4.65 14.98 8.68
CA VAL A 242 -4.61 16.02 7.63
C VAL A 242 -4.02 15.51 6.31
N ARG A 243 -3.65 14.23 6.25
CA ARG A 243 -3.06 13.62 5.06
C ARG A 243 -3.95 12.57 4.40
N TYR A 244 -4.48 11.63 5.17
CA TYR A 244 -5.34 10.58 4.64
C TYR A 244 -6.70 11.14 4.28
N LEU A 245 -7.13 10.96 3.02
CA LEU A 245 -8.33 11.58 2.46
C LEU A 245 -9.64 11.16 3.14
N GLY A 246 -9.66 10.02 3.84
CA GLY A 246 -10.78 9.63 4.68
C GLY A 246 -11.05 10.63 5.82
N TYR A 247 -10.00 11.30 6.30
CA TYR A 247 -10.08 12.30 7.36
C TYR A 247 -9.88 13.72 6.81
N ALA A 248 -8.85 13.92 5.99
CA ALA A 248 -8.45 15.24 5.47
C ALA A 248 -9.51 15.90 4.58
N ALA A 249 -10.44 15.13 4.02
CA ALA A 249 -11.56 15.65 3.25
C ALA A 249 -12.73 16.18 4.12
N LEU A 250 -12.69 15.99 5.44
CA LEU A 250 -13.69 16.50 6.36
C LEU A 250 -13.46 18.00 6.63
N PRO A 251 -14.53 18.81 6.75
CA PRO A 251 -14.39 20.25 7.04
C PRO A 251 -13.55 20.57 8.28
N GLU A 252 -13.65 19.74 9.32
CA GLU A 252 -12.92 19.88 10.59
C GLU A 252 -11.39 19.77 10.41
N ALA A 253 -10.92 19.10 9.37
CA ALA A 253 -9.49 18.94 9.09
C ALA A 253 -8.77 20.26 8.78
N GLU A 254 -9.50 21.29 8.32
CA GLU A 254 -8.92 22.61 8.02
C GLU A 254 -8.41 23.29 9.30
N ALA A 255 -9.18 23.25 10.38
CA ALA A 255 -8.77 23.81 11.67
C ALA A 255 -7.54 23.08 12.23
N LEU A 256 -7.53 21.76 12.16
CA LEU A 256 -6.39 20.94 12.55
C LEU A 256 -5.15 21.27 11.69
N HIS A 257 -5.29 21.39 10.38
CA HIS A 257 -4.17 21.72 9.49
C HIS A 257 -3.55 23.09 9.85
N ARG A 258 -4.37 24.12 10.11
CA ARG A 258 -3.87 25.43 10.57
C ARG A 258 -3.11 25.32 11.90
N ARG A 259 -3.63 24.54 12.84
CA ARG A 259 -2.98 24.30 14.13
C ARG A 259 -1.62 23.61 13.96
N LEU A 260 -1.58 22.55 13.17
CA LEU A 260 -0.35 21.82 12.88
C LEU A 260 0.68 22.68 12.14
N ARG A 261 0.21 23.53 11.22
CA ARG A 261 1.11 24.47 10.52
C ARG A 261 1.77 25.46 11.48
N ALA A 262 1.10 25.85 12.55
CA ALA A 262 1.66 26.74 13.57
C ALA A 262 2.63 26.03 14.56
N GLU A 263 2.40 24.73 14.84
CA GLU A 263 3.14 24.01 15.90
C GLU A 263 4.15 22.99 15.37
N ASP A 264 3.87 22.35 14.24
CA ASP A 264 4.63 21.23 13.66
C ASP A 264 4.97 21.49 12.17
N ALA A 265 5.28 22.74 11.80
CA ALA A 265 5.56 23.14 10.42
C ALA A 265 6.66 22.29 9.77
N GLU A 266 7.73 21.99 10.48
CA GLU A 266 8.85 21.15 10.01
C GLU A 266 8.36 19.75 9.62
N ALA A 267 7.51 19.13 10.44
CA ALA A 267 6.95 17.81 10.14
C ALA A 267 6.09 17.84 8.87
N LEU A 268 5.26 18.89 8.72
CA LEU A 268 4.43 19.07 7.52
C LEU A 268 5.28 19.32 6.27
N ASP A 269 6.35 20.13 6.37
CA ASP A 269 7.24 20.45 5.24
C ASP A 269 8.04 19.22 4.77
N HIS A 270 8.35 18.30 5.66
CA HIS A 270 8.94 17.01 5.36
C HIS A 270 7.89 15.95 4.95
N GLY A 271 6.61 16.29 4.95
CA GLY A 271 5.51 15.37 4.66
C GLY A 271 5.44 14.21 5.66
N ILE A 272 5.87 14.45 6.92
CA ILE A 272 5.83 13.45 7.98
C ILE A 272 4.39 13.30 8.47
N HIS A 273 3.94 12.05 8.54
CA HIS A 273 2.76 11.67 9.30
C HIS A 273 3.10 10.40 10.07
N LEU A 274 2.89 10.42 11.38
CA LEU A 274 3.30 9.31 12.22
C LEU A 274 2.42 8.08 11.97
N ILE A 275 3.04 7.01 11.50
CA ILE A 275 2.51 5.65 11.56
C ILE A 275 3.49 4.81 12.35
N VAL A 276 2.99 4.03 13.31
CA VAL A 276 3.76 3.05 14.06
C VAL A 276 3.08 1.71 13.96
N VAL A 277 3.84 0.70 13.51
CA VAL A 277 3.39 -0.70 13.50
C VAL A 277 4.46 -1.57 14.16
N GLN A 278 4.07 -2.75 14.64
CA GLN A 278 4.97 -3.66 15.36
C GLN A 278 5.04 -5.02 14.67
N GLY A 279 6.26 -5.55 14.52
CA GLY A 279 6.48 -6.90 13.99
C GLY A 279 6.35 -8.00 15.05
N ALA A 280 6.32 -9.26 14.61
CA ALA A 280 6.31 -10.44 15.49
C ALA A 280 7.50 -10.45 16.46
N ASP A 281 8.67 -9.98 16.00
CA ASP A 281 9.90 -9.84 16.80
C ASP A 281 9.84 -8.72 17.84
N GLY A 282 8.75 -7.95 17.89
CA GLY A 282 8.56 -6.83 18.80
C GLY A 282 9.16 -5.51 18.32
N SER A 283 9.97 -5.49 17.25
CA SER A 283 10.50 -4.26 16.67
C SER A 283 9.39 -3.37 16.11
N LEU A 284 9.60 -2.05 16.12
CA LEU A 284 8.64 -1.09 15.59
C LEU A 284 9.09 -0.58 14.22
N VAL A 285 8.19 -0.51 13.26
CA VAL A 285 8.39 0.27 12.03
C VAL A 285 7.71 1.61 12.21
N VAL A 286 8.49 2.68 12.05
CA VAL A 286 8.09 4.05 12.32
C VAL A 286 8.36 4.91 11.09
N GLY A 287 7.48 5.76 10.75
CA GLY A 287 7.60 6.70 9.64
C GLY A 287 6.25 7.31 9.31
N ASP A 288 6.17 7.82 8.14
CA ASP A 288 7.18 8.05 7.13
C ASP A 288 7.24 9.54 6.76
N SER A 289 8.28 9.93 6.03
CA SER A 289 8.35 11.23 5.40
C SER A 289 7.97 11.13 3.94
N HIS A 290 7.59 12.25 3.31
CA HIS A 290 7.25 12.29 1.90
C HIS A 290 7.93 13.45 1.19
N ARG A 291 8.70 13.10 0.15
CA ARG A 291 9.24 14.05 -0.81
C ARG A 291 8.88 13.59 -2.21
N TYR A 292 8.58 14.52 -3.09
CA TYR A 292 8.11 14.21 -4.44
C TYR A 292 9.10 14.69 -5.50
N GLY A 293 9.28 13.91 -6.56
CA GLY A 293 10.18 14.27 -7.65
C GLY A 293 10.29 13.16 -8.70
N ALA A 294 10.94 13.46 -9.81
CA ALA A 294 11.14 12.50 -10.89
C ALA A 294 12.22 11.46 -10.55
N THR A 295 13.24 11.86 -9.78
CA THR A 295 14.40 11.00 -9.42
C THR A 295 14.57 10.97 -7.91
N PRO A 296 14.70 9.77 -7.30
CA PRO A 296 14.95 9.64 -5.86
C PRO A 296 16.28 10.29 -5.49
N PRO A 297 16.34 11.09 -4.39
CA PRO A 297 17.61 11.53 -3.87
C PRO A 297 18.38 10.31 -3.33
N PRO A 298 19.69 10.19 -3.60
CA PRO A 298 20.47 9.04 -3.13
C PRO A 298 20.80 9.14 -1.64
N PHE A 299 20.62 10.31 -1.01
CA PHE A 299 21.00 10.56 0.37
C PHE A 299 19.77 10.73 1.26
N ALA A 300 19.79 10.04 2.41
CA ALA A 300 18.83 10.21 3.49
C ALA A 300 19.27 11.34 4.43
N SER A 301 18.32 12.10 4.97
CA SER A 301 18.58 13.22 5.88
C SER A 301 18.39 12.78 7.34
N SER A 302 19.40 12.98 8.17
CA SER A 302 19.29 12.73 9.62
C SER A 302 18.32 13.72 10.31
N ALA A 303 18.11 14.91 9.74
CA ALA A 303 17.11 15.85 10.25
C ALA A 303 15.70 15.27 10.12
N VAL A 304 15.39 14.65 8.97
CA VAL A 304 14.09 13.95 8.75
C VAL A 304 13.93 12.79 9.74
N ASP A 305 14.97 11.98 9.94
CA ASP A 305 14.95 10.91 10.94
C ASP A 305 14.67 11.46 12.36
N SER A 306 15.34 12.55 12.73
CA SER A 306 15.15 13.20 14.03
C SER A 306 13.74 13.74 14.21
N ALA A 307 13.16 14.36 13.15
CA ALA A 307 11.79 14.85 13.17
C ALA A 307 10.78 13.70 13.32
N MET A 308 10.97 12.57 12.62
CA MET A 308 10.14 11.37 12.81
C MET A 308 10.23 10.81 14.22
N ILE A 309 11.44 10.72 14.78
CA ILE A 309 11.64 10.29 16.17
C ILE A 309 10.98 11.26 17.15
N GLY A 310 11.05 12.57 16.90
CA GLY A 310 10.35 13.59 17.69
C GLY A 310 8.82 13.35 17.73
N GLN A 311 8.23 13.03 16.58
CA GLN A 311 6.80 12.67 16.52
C GLN A 311 6.50 11.38 17.29
N PHE A 312 7.36 10.36 17.19
CA PHE A 312 7.24 9.14 17.98
C PHE A 312 7.30 9.43 19.48
N VAL A 313 8.30 10.18 19.93
CA VAL A 313 8.48 10.57 21.34
C VAL A 313 7.28 11.34 21.88
N SER A 314 6.66 12.18 21.05
CA SER A 314 5.46 12.94 21.43
C SER A 314 4.24 12.07 21.77
N VAL A 315 4.23 10.81 21.31
CA VAL A 315 3.17 9.83 21.57
C VAL A 315 3.58 8.82 22.64
N PHE A 316 4.83 8.33 22.60
CA PHE A 316 5.29 7.22 23.43
C PHE A 316 6.27 7.62 24.54
N GLY A 317 6.62 8.90 24.65
CA GLY A 317 7.50 9.45 25.70
C GLY A 317 9.00 9.24 25.43
N ALA A 318 9.42 8.06 25.01
CA ALA A 318 10.80 7.75 24.69
C ALA A 318 10.91 6.82 23.48
N ALA A 319 11.94 6.99 22.65
CA ALA A 319 12.19 6.15 21.50
C ALA A 319 13.25 5.09 21.81
N PRO A 320 12.99 3.80 21.51
CA PRO A 320 14.04 2.79 21.49
C PRO A 320 15.11 3.12 20.44
N PRO A 321 16.31 2.51 20.51
CA PRO A 321 17.36 2.70 19.52
C PRO A 321 16.88 2.37 18.10
N VAL A 322 17.30 3.16 17.11
CA VAL A 322 17.11 2.87 15.70
C VAL A 322 18.05 1.73 15.30
N ILE A 323 17.50 0.60 14.86
CA ILE A 323 18.28 -0.59 14.47
C ILE A 323 18.36 -0.76 12.95
N GLU A 324 17.48 -0.12 12.19
CA GLU A 324 17.50 -0.19 10.72
C GLU A 324 16.91 1.08 10.11
N ARG A 325 17.43 1.49 8.96
CA ARG A 325 16.92 2.60 8.13
C ARG A 325 16.84 2.17 6.68
N TRP A 326 15.79 2.61 5.99
CA TRP A 326 15.70 2.42 4.54
C TRP A 326 14.90 3.55 3.89
N THR A 327 15.02 3.63 2.58
CA THR A 327 14.19 4.49 1.76
C THR A 327 13.21 3.66 0.93
N GLY A 328 12.01 4.16 0.79
CA GLY A 328 10.99 3.63 -0.11
C GLY A 328 10.74 4.57 -1.28
N THR A 329 10.26 4.01 -2.38
CA THR A 329 9.80 4.78 -3.54
C THR A 329 8.53 4.16 -4.07
N TYR A 330 7.54 4.99 -4.40
CA TYR A 330 6.32 4.54 -5.08
C TYR A 330 5.84 5.60 -6.08
N ALA A 331 5.01 5.18 -7.04
CA ALA A 331 4.37 6.08 -7.99
C ALA A 331 3.34 6.98 -7.29
N SER A 332 3.35 8.27 -7.59
CA SER A 332 2.46 9.27 -6.99
C SER A 332 1.78 10.11 -8.07
N GLY A 333 0.46 10.25 -8.01
CA GLY A 333 -0.37 10.99 -8.94
C GLY A 333 -1.55 11.65 -8.25
N ALA A 334 -2.34 12.40 -9.02
CA ALA A 334 -3.53 13.07 -8.52
C ALA A 334 -4.67 12.07 -8.20
N ASP A 335 -4.80 11.03 -9.04
CA ASP A 335 -5.77 9.97 -8.86
C ASP A 335 -5.21 8.85 -7.99
N HIS A 336 -6.07 8.02 -7.42
CA HIS A 336 -5.70 6.85 -6.64
C HIS A 336 -4.87 5.83 -7.44
N SER A 337 -5.21 5.63 -8.70
CA SER A 337 -4.55 4.66 -9.59
C SER A 337 -4.65 5.08 -11.05
N LEU A 338 -3.70 4.64 -11.86
CA LEU A 338 -3.75 4.66 -13.32
C LEU A 338 -4.13 3.27 -13.82
N VAL A 339 -5.28 3.16 -14.48
CA VAL A 339 -5.67 1.98 -15.25
C VAL A 339 -5.87 2.42 -16.69
N ARG A 340 -5.14 1.82 -17.63
CA ARG A 340 -5.23 2.11 -19.06
C ARG A 340 -5.28 0.83 -19.88
N ALA A 341 -5.93 0.90 -21.02
CA ALA A 341 -5.94 -0.12 -22.06
C ALA A 341 -5.18 0.42 -23.28
N PRO A 342 -3.83 0.37 -23.26
CA PRO A 342 -3.03 0.96 -24.33
C PRO A 342 -3.22 0.27 -25.68
N MET A 343 -3.54 -1.02 -25.65
CA MET A 343 -3.81 -1.85 -26.83
C MET A 343 -4.81 -2.97 -26.46
N PRO A 344 -5.47 -3.61 -27.46
CA PRO A 344 -6.35 -4.76 -27.22
C PRO A 344 -5.67 -5.86 -26.40
N GLY A 345 -6.37 -6.44 -25.45
CA GLY A 345 -5.86 -7.49 -24.56
C GLY A 345 -4.80 -7.05 -23.55
N ILE A 346 -4.47 -5.75 -23.45
CA ILE A 346 -3.43 -5.22 -22.55
C ILE A 346 -4.04 -4.26 -21.54
N ARG A 347 -3.57 -4.37 -20.28
CA ARG A 347 -3.84 -3.38 -19.22
C ARG A 347 -2.53 -2.91 -18.61
N LEU A 348 -2.42 -1.58 -18.42
CA LEU A 348 -1.38 -0.94 -17.61
C LEU A 348 -2.01 -0.51 -16.29
N VAL A 349 -1.45 -0.97 -15.17
CA VAL A 349 -2.00 -0.70 -13.84
C VAL A 349 -0.91 -0.21 -12.90
N ILE A 350 -1.12 1.01 -12.38
CA ILE A 350 -0.22 1.63 -11.39
C ILE A 350 -1.08 2.19 -10.26
N ILE A 351 -0.83 1.81 -9.02
CA ILE A 351 -1.40 2.50 -7.86
C ILE A 351 -0.50 3.69 -7.55
N THR A 352 -1.10 4.88 -7.53
CA THR A 352 -0.40 6.18 -7.47
C THR A 352 -0.58 6.91 -6.14
N SER A 353 -1.09 6.21 -5.14
CA SER A 353 -1.42 6.75 -3.80
C SER A 353 -0.64 6.08 -2.66
N GLY A 354 0.31 5.17 -2.98
CA GLY A 354 1.04 4.40 -1.97
C GLY A 354 0.21 3.31 -1.27
N THR A 355 -1.02 3.04 -1.72
CA THR A 355 -1.99 2.16 -1.04
C THR A 355 -2.12 0.77 -1.69
N GLY A 356 -1.05 0.27 -2.32
CA GLY A 356 -1.07 -1.00 -3.06
C GLY A 356 -1.54 -2.20 -2.23
N ALA A 357 -1.08 -2.34 -1.00
CA ALA A 357 -1.53 -3.39 -0.09
C ALA A 357 -2.99 -3.22 0.33
N SER A 358 -3.44 -1.96 0.47
CA SER A 358 -4.78 -1.60 0.94
C SER A 358 -5.87 -1.77 -0.12
N THR A 359 -5.55 -1.59 -1.40
CA THR A 359 -6.56 -1.48 -2.46
C THR A 359 -6.32 -2.42 -3.65
N GLY A 360 -5.14 -3.04 -3.71
CA GLY A 360 -4.68 -3.78 -4.88
C GLY A 360 -5.54 -4.98 -5.24
N PHE A 361 -6.05 -5.74 -4.26
CA PHE A 361 -6.90 -6.90 -4.55
C PHE A 361 -8.26 -6.49 -5.11
N GLY A 362 -8.91 -5.49 -4.49
CA GLY A 362 -10.20 -4.98 -4.99
C GLY A 362 -10.07 -4.41 -6.39
N LEU A 363 -9.00 -3.64 -6.66
CA LEU A 363 -8.73 -3.10 -7.99
C LEU A 363 -8.47 -4.22 -9.01
N ALA A 364 -7.69 -5.24 -8.62
CA ALA A 364 -7.35 -6.34 -9.51
C ALA A 364 -8.58 -7.15 -9.96
N GLU A 365 -9.53 -7.39 -9.07
CA GLU A 365 -10.79 -8.05 -9.42
C GLU A 365 -11.52 -7.27 -10.52
N GLN A 366 -11.66 -5.94 -10.38
CA GLN A 366 -12.32 -5.08 -11.37
C GLN A 366 -11.56 -5.06 -12.71
N VAL A 367 -10.23 -4.90 -12.68
CA VAL A 367 -9.42 -4.84 -13.91
C VAL A 367 -9.44 -6.14 -14.68
N VAL A 368 -9.42 -7.29 -13.99
CA VAL A 368 -9.47 -8.60 -14.66
C VAL A 368 -10.86 -8.83 -15.26
N ASP A 369 -11.94 -8.46 -14.57
CA ASP A 369 -13.30 -8.56 -15.10
C ASP A 369 -13.48 -7.71 -16.37
N ASP A 370 -13.00 -6.46 -16.33
CA ASP A 370 -13.04 -5.56 -17.50
C ASP A 370 -12.20 -6.08 -18.67
N LEU A 371 -11.03 -6.67 -18.38
CA LEU A 371 -10.17 -7.26 -19.41
C LEU A 371 -10.86 -8.43 -20.10
N LEU A 372 -11.52 -9.31 -19.34
CA LEU A 372 -12.25 -10.47 -19.87
C LEU A 372 -13.51 -10.06 -20.65
N ALA A 373 -14.25 -9.05 -20.19
CA ALA A 373 -15.41 -8.53 -20.87
C ALA A 373 -15.04 -7.91 -22.23
N GLY A 374 -13.93 -7.15 -22.31
CA GLY A 374 -13.43 -6.58 -23.55
C GLY A 374 -13.07 -7.63 -24.60
N THR A 375 -12.41 -8.72 -24.19
CA THR A 375 -12.08 -9.82 -25.11
C THR A 375 -13.28 -10.61 -25.59
N ALA A 376 -14.35 -10.71 -24.79
CA ALA A 376 -15.60 -11.35 -25.21
C ALA A 376 -16.30 -10.56 -26.33
N GLN A 377 -16.31 -9.22 -26.23
CA GLN A 377 -16.87 -8.34 -27.26
C GLN A 377 -16.07 -8.41 -28.58
N GLU A 378 -14.75 -8.44 -28.53
CA GLU A 378 -13.89 -8.56 -29.71
C GLU A 378 -14.10 -9.89 -30.45
N ARG A 379 -14.33 -11.00 -29.73
CA ARG A 379 -14.63 -12.32 -30.33
C ARG A 379 -16.02 -12.39 -30.96
N THR A 380 -16.98 -11.58 -30.54
CA THR A 380 -18.36 -11.56 -31.08
C THR A 380 -18.45 -10.73 -32.37
N ILE A 381 -17.50 -9.82 -32.61
CA ILE A 381 -17.44 -8.92 -33.76
C ILE A 381 -16.57 -9.50 -34.90
N ALA A 382 -15.71 -10.49 -34.62
CA ALA A 382 -14.82 -11.16 -35.59
C ALA A 382 -15.47 -12.44 -36.14
#